data_f42fb5b1673917b1c620f704f122f143
#
_entry.id   f42fb5b1673917b1c620f704f122f143
#
_cell.length_a   1.000
_cell.length_b   1.000
_cell.length_c   1.000
_cell.angle_alpha   90.00
_cell.angle_beta   90.00
_cell.angle_gamma   90.00
#
_symmetry.space_group_name_H-M   'P 1'
#
loop_
_entity.id
_entity.type
_entity.pdbx_description
1 polymer ?
#
loop_
_entity_poly.entity_id
_entity_poly.type
_entity_poly.pdbx_seq_one_letter_code
_entity_poly.pdbx_strand_id
1 'polypeptide(L)'
;MRIIKTKSYEEMSKKAANIIASVVTLKPDCMLGLATGSSPIGTYDELVKKYEAGDLDFSEVTTVNLDEYKGLPKENEQSYYYFMHEYLFDKVNINPEKTYLPDGTNLNSEEEAARYEALVQSLGTVDLQLLGLGRNGHIGFNEPGDHFEDGTHCVDLKESTIEANKRFFESADDVPKQAYSMGIGTIMRSKKILLVVSGEEKAQALKDSIYGPVTPEVPGSILRFHPDVTILSLIHISEPTRLRCIS
;
A
#
# COMPACT_ATOMS: atom_id res chain seq x y z
N MET A 1 3.04 -16.45 6.18
CA MET A 1 3.17 -15.08 6.72
C MET A 1 4.39 -15.00 7.62
N ARG A 2 5.26 -14.01 7.44
CA ARG A 2 6.45 -13.75 8.24
C ARG A 2 6.34 -12.37 8.90
N ILE A 3 6.55 -12.28 10.22
CA ILE A 3 6.50 -11.03 10.97
C ILE A 3 7.92 -10.69 11.43
N ILE A 4 8.39 -9.50 11.09
CA ILE A 4 9.70 -8.98 11.46
C ILE A 4 9.48 -7.72 12.29
N LYS A 5 9.83 -7.80 13.57
CA LYS A 5 9.81 -6.66 14.48
C LYS A 5 11.04 -5.80 14.22
N THR A 6 10.85 -4.49 14.19
CA THR A 6 11.90 -3.49 14.02
C THR A 6 11.94 -2.55 15.22
N LYS A 7 13.09 -1.95 15.46
CA LYS A 7 13.34 -1.11 16.66
C LYS A 7 13.05 0.36 16.39
N SER A 8 13.10 0.77 15.11
CA SER A 8 12.85 2.15 14.70
C SER A 8 12.23 2.20 13.30
N TYR A 9 11.70 3.38 12.96
CA TYR A 9 11.17 3.65 11.63
C TYR A 9 12.25 3.51 10.55
N GLU A 10 13.46 3.96 10.83
CA GLU A 10 14.61 3.85 9.94
C GLU A 10 15.00 2.38 9.69
N GLU A 11 14.99 1.54 10.75
CA GLU A 11 15.26 0.11 10.60
C GLU A 11 14.17 -0.57 9.76
N MET A 12 12.90 -0.23 9.99
CA MET A 12 11.77 -0.74 9.21
C MET A 12 11.92 -0.34 7.73
N SER A 13 12.15 0.95 7.46
CA SER A 13 12.33 1.51 6.14
C SER A 13 13.48 0.85 5.39
N LYS A 14 14.63 0.72 6.03
CA LYS A 14 15.81 0.07 5.46
C LYS A 14 15.57 -1.41 5.14
N LYS A 15 14.87 -2.15 6.02
CA LYS A 15 14.51 -3.55 5.75
C LYS A 15 13.51 -3.66 4.61
N ALA A 16 12.51 -2.78 4.55
CA ALA A 16 11.55 -2.76 3.45
C ALA A 16 12.24 -2.47 2.12
N ALA A 17 13.10 -1.44 2.07
CA ALA A 17 13.87 -1.12 0.89
C ALA A 17 14.79 -2.28 0.44
N ASN A 18 15.42 -3.00 1.37
CA ASN A 18 16.24 -4.16 1.04
C ASN A 18 15.43 -5.30 0.41
N ILE A 19 14.19 -5.53 0.88
CA ILE A 19 13.30 -6.54 0.30
C ILE A 19 12.91 -6.14 -1.13
N ILE A 20 12.49 -4.88 -1.35
CA ILE A 20 12.13 -4.37 -2.68
C ILE A 20 13.36 -4.40 -3.60
N ALA A 21 14.51 -3.92 -3.15
CA ALA A 21 15.75 -3.93 -3.91
C ALA A 21 16.14 -5.35 -4.36
N SER A 22 15.95 -6.35 -3.49
CA SER A 22 16.21 -7.76 -3.86
C SER A 22 15.33 -8.21 -5.02
N VAL A 23 14.06 -7.78 -5.07
CA VAL A 23 13.16 -8.12 -6.17
C VAL A 23 13.63 -7.47 -7.46
N VAL A 24 13.95 -6.17 -7.43
CA VAL A 24 14.46 -5.42 -8.59
C VAL A 24 15.75 -6.01 -9.11
N THR A 25 16.71 -6.35 -8.22
CA THR A 25 18.00 -6.92 -8.61
C THR A 25 17.86 -8.30 -9.24
N LEU A 26 16.98 -9.16 -8.68
CA LEU A 26 16.78 -10.52 -9.19
C LEU A 26 15.89 -10.57 -10.44
N LYS A 27 15.04 -9.57 -10.63
CA LYS A 27 14.15 -9.42 -11.78
C LYS A 27 14.07 -7.95 -12.17
N PRO A 28 15.00 -7.44 -13.01
CA PRO A 28 15.04 -6.03 -13.41
C PRO A 28 13.74 -5.51 -14.05
N ASP A 29 13.03 -6.36 -14.79
CA ASP A 29 11.71 -6.09 -15.40
C ASP A 29 10.54 -6.40 -14.46
N CYS A 30 10.75 -6.36 -13.15
CA CYS A 30 9.70 -6.65 -12.17
C CYS A 30 8.58 -5.61 -12.20
N MET A 31 7.39 -6.05 -11.80
CA MET A 31 6.27 -5.16 -11.52
C MET A 31 6.13 -4.97 -10.01
N LEU A 32 6.22 -3.72 -9.56
CA LEU A 32 6.03 -3.33 -8.16
C LEU A 32 4.66 -2.68 -7.96
N GLY A 33 3.92 -3.19 -7.00
CA GLY A 33 2.75 -2.50 -6.45
C GLY A 33 3.20 -1.54 -5.35
N LEU A 34 2.84 -0.25 -5.48
CA LEU A 34 3.31 0.79 -4.57
C LEU A 34 2.15 1.38 -3.76
N ALA A 35 2.47 1.88 -2.58
CA ALA A 35 1.55 2.51 -1.65
C ALA A 35 1.99 3.93 -1.32
N THR A 36 1.06 4.78 -0.93
CA THR A 36 1.32 6.14 -0.47
C THR A 36 1.11 6.28 1.05
N GLY A 37 1.20 7.50 1.55
CA GLY A 37 1.07 7.80 2.96
C GLY A 37 2.40 7.78 3.73
N SER A 38 2.33 8.01 5.05
CA SER A 38 3.54 8.24 5.86
C SER A 38 4.41 7.00 6.10
N SER A 39 3.81 5.80 6.08
CA SER A 39 4.57 4.57 6.40
C SER A 39 5.65 4.21 5.37
N PRO A 40 5.43 4.32 4.03
CA PRO A 40 6.43 3.94 3.04
C PRO A 40 7.47 5.02 2.72
N ILE A 41 7.32 6.28 3.15
CA ILE A 41 8.23 7.37 2.77
C ILE A 41 9.70 6.99 3.00
N GLY A 42 10.06 6.57 4.21
CA GLY A 42 11.44 6.19 4.51
C GLY A 42 11.93 4.98 3.69
N THR A 43 11.00 4.12 3.21
CA THR A 43 11.35 3.03 2.30
C THR A 43 11.77 3.59 0.94
N TYR A 44 11.05 4.59 0.42
CA TYR A 44 11.40 5.26 -0.82
C TYR A 44 12.72 6.02 -0.70
N ASP A 45 12.93 6.74 0.41
CA ASP A 45 14.22 7.40 0.67
C ASP A 45 15.41 6.42 0.66
N GLU A 46 15.24 5.24 1.24
CA GLU A 46 16.29 4.21 1.22
C GLU A 46 16.49 3.56 -0.16
N LEU A 47 15.43 3.46 -0.98
CA LEU A 47 15.53 3.03 -2.38
C LEU A 47 16.27 4.05 -3.24
N VAL A 48 15.99 5.35 -3.06
CA VAL A 48 16.69 6.45 -3.73
C VAL A 48 18.18 6.42 -3.38
N LYS A 49 18.55 6.29 -2.10
CA LYS A 49 19.95 6.16 -1.68
C LYS A 49 20.67 4.99 -2.35
N LYS A 50 19.99 3.86 -2.53
CA LYS A 50 20.56 2.69 -3.24
C LYS A 50 20.77 2.97 -4.73
N TYR A 51 19.83 3.67 -5.36
CA TYR A 51 19.97 4.13 -6.74
C TYR A 51 21.14 5.10 -6.88
N GLU A 52 21.25 6.13 -6.03
CA GLU A 52 22.34 7.10 -6.02
C GLU A 52 23.71 6.46 -5.78
N ALA A 53 23.76 5.39 -4.99
CA ALA A 53 24.98 4.59 -4.76
C ALA A 53 25.35 3.68 -5.95
N GLY A 54 24.50 3.59 -6.97
CA GLY A 54 24.68 2.68 -8.11
C GLY A 54 24.35 1.20 -7.82
N ASP A 55 23.72 0.91 -6.68
CA ASP A 55 23.36 -0.45 -6.27
C ASP A 55 22.04 -0.92 -6.89
N LEU A 56 21.22 0.00 -7.47
CA LEU A 56 19.89 -0.29 -7.95
C LEU A 56 19.57 0.46 -9.24
N ASP A 57 18.90 -0.22 -10.18
CA ASP A 57 18.48 0.31 -11.46
C ASP A 57 16.98 0.09 -11.64
N PHE A 58 16.23 1.18 -11.92
CA PHE A 58 14.78 1.14 -12.11
C PHE A 58 14.35 1.26 -13.57
N SER A 59 15.28 1.33 -14.53
CA SER A 59 14.97 1.62 -15.94
C SER A 59 13.98 0.64 -16.57
N GLU A 60 13.99 -0.63 -16.15
CA GLU A 60 13.09 -1.66 -16.65
C GLU A 60 11.88 -1.94 -15.74
N VAL A 61 11.86 -1.36 -14.52
CA VAL A 61 10.79 -1.58 -13.54
C VAL A 61 9.47 -0.99 -14.04
N THR A 62 8.39 -1.74 -13.84
CA THR A 62 7.01 -1.26 -14.00
C THR A 62 6.38 -1.08 -12.63
N THR A 63 5.61 0.00 -12.43
CA THR A 63 4.89 0.22 -11.17
C THR A 63 3.40 0.40 -11.37
N VAL A 64 2.62 -0.10 -10.40
CA VAL A 64 1.18 0.14 -10.28
C VAL A 64 0.91 0.62 -8.86
N ASN A 65 0.17 1.72 -8.69
CA ASN A 65 -0.21 2.20 -7.36
C ASN A 65 -1.56 1.64 -6.94
N LEU A 66 -1.75 1.51 -5.63
CA LEU A 66 -2.98 0.98 -5.03
C LEU A 66 -4.19 1.88 -5.29
N ASP A 67 -3.99 3.19 -5.26
CA ASP A 67 -5.09 4.13 -5.12
C ASP A 67 -4.72 5.54 -5.60
N GLU A 68 -5.76 6.36 -5.77
CA GLU A 68 -5.68 7.80 -6.03
C GLU A 68 -6.99 8.45 -5.57
N TYR A 69 -6.92 9.67 -5.07
CA TYR A 69 -8.08 10.47 -4.75
C TYR A 69 -8.89 10.84 -6.00
N LYS A 70 -10.20 10.64 -5.95
CA LYS A 70 -11.11 11.10 -7.00
C LYS A 70 -11.36 12.61 -6.87
N GLY A 71 -11.22 13.31 -7.98
CA GLY A 71 -11.41 14.76 -8.07
C GLY A 71 -10.15 15.58 -7.93
N LEU A 72 -8.98 14.97 -7.67
CA LEU A 72 -7.71 15.70 -7.64
C LEU A 72 -6.97 15.59 -8.98
N PRO A 73 -6.52 16.72 -9.56
CA PRO A 73 -5.60 16.70 -10.69
C PRO A 73 -4.20 16.26 -10.26
N LYS A 74 -3.43 15.73 -11.19
CA LYS A 74 -2.06 15.21 -10.95
C LYS A 74 -1.11 16.24 -10.35
N GLU A 75 -1.32 17.51 -10.68
CA GLU A 75 -0.51 18.65 -10.24
C GLU A 75 -0.83 19.10 -8.80
N ASN A 76 -1.90 18.58 -8.23
CA ASN A 76 -2.23 18.86 -6.83
C ASN A 76 -1.23 18.16 -5.92
N GLU A 77 -0.60 18.91 -5.02
CA GLU A 77 0.40 18.40 -4.07
C GLU A 77 -0.12 17.27 -3.16
N GLN A 78 -1.45 17.13 -3.04
CA GLN A 78 -2.08 16.08 -2.26
C GLN A 78 -2.50 14.86 -3.09
N SER A 79 -2.32 14.89 -4.42
CA SER A 79 -2.55 13.71 -5.26
C SER A 79 -1.48 12.65 -4.98
N TYR A 80 -1.85 11.39 -5.14
CA TYR A 80 -0.87 10.30 -5.00
C TYR A 80 0.08 10.23 -6.18
N TYR A 81 -0.34 10.75 -7.33
CA TYR A 81 0.58 10.98 -8.44
C TYR A 81 1.72 11.92 -8.04
N TYR A 82 1.40 13.10 -7.47
CA TYR A 82 2.41 14.06 -6.99
C TYR A 82 3.30 13.45 -5.90
N PHE A 83 2.69 12.76 -4.93
CA PHE A 83 3.42 12.04 -3.89
C PHE A 83 4.46 11.07 -4.46
N MET A 84 4.10 10.26 -5.44
CA MET A 84 5.03 9.28 -6.00
C MET A 84 6.18 9.94 -6.76
N HIS A 85 5.92 11.05 -7.46
CA HIS A 85 6.96 11.86 -8.10
C HIS A 85 7.88 12.50 -7.07
N GLU A 86 7.33 13.09 -6.02
CA GLU A 86 8.11 13.74 -4.95
C GLU A 86 9.01 12.74 -4.20
N TYR A 87 8.51 11.53 -3.89
CA TYR A 87 9.25 10.62 -3.02
C TYR A 87 10.05 9.55 -3.75
N LEU A 88 9.74 9.24 -5.02
CA LEU A 88 10.44 8.18 -5.75
C LEU A 88 10.70 8.49 -7.22
N PHE A 89 9.66 8.74 -8.04
CA PHE A 89 9.78 8.65 -9.50
C PHE A 89 10.76 9.66 -10.08
N ASP A 90 10.78 10.91 -9.61
CA ASP A 90 11.69 11.94 -10.09
C ASP A 90 13.11 11.82 -9.53
N LYS A 91 13.34 10.89 -8.61
CA LYS A 91 14.64 10.69 -7.93
C LYS A 91 15.40 9.46 -8.40
N VAL A 92 14.80 8.65 -9.28
CA VAL A 92 15.40 7.44 -9.84
C VAL A 92 15.25 7.41 -11.36
N ASN A 93 15.89 6.46 -12.04
CA ASN A 93 15.82 6.35 -13.50
C ASN A 93 14.64 5.52 -14.02
N ILE A 94 13.51 5.53 -13.32
CA ILE A 94 12.32 4.82 -13.79
C ILE A 94 11.76 5.47 -15.06
N ASN A 95 11.31 4.65 -16.01
CA ASN A 95 10.62 5.16 -17.19
C ASN A 95 9.21 5.65 -16.79
N PRO A 96 8.87 6.95 -16.94
CA PRO A 96 7.54 7.47 -16.61
C PRO A 96 6.38 6.75 -17.32
N GLU A 97 6.61 6.21 -18.53
CA GLU A 97 5.60 5.46 -19.26
C GLU A 97 5.30 4.07 -18.66
N LYS A 98 6.12 3.62 -17.69
CA LYS A 98 5.94 2.37 -16.94
C LYS A 98 5.40 2.60 -15.53
N THR A 99 4.95 3.82 -15.20
CA THR A 99 4.36 4.16 -13.89
C THR A 99 2.86 4.38 -14.03
N TYR A 100 2.06 3.61 -13.33
CA TYR A 100 0.60 3.61 -13.48
C TYR A 100 -0.10 3.89 -12.16
N LEU A 101 -1.03 4.85 -12.21
CA LEU A 101 -1.95 5.19 -11.13
C LEU A 101 -3.37 5.28 -11.69
N PRO A 102 -4.40 5.16 -10.83
CA PRO A 102 -5.76 5.55 -11.21
C PRO A 102 -5.79 7.02 -11.62
N ASP A 103 -6.70 7.37 -12.54
CA ASP A 103 -6.90 8.75 -12.96
C ASP A 103 -7.92 9.45 -12.04
N GLY A 104 -7.43 10.23 -11.08
CA GLY A 104 -8.28 10.99 -10.16
C GLY A 104 -9.16 12.03 -10.86
N THR A 105 -8.84 12.45 -12.09
CA THR A 105 -9.62 13.43 -12.84
C THR A 105 -10.82 12.82 -13.58
N ASN A 106 -10.83 11.52 -13.79
CA ASN A 106 -12.00 10.83 -14.34
C ASN A 106 -13.07 10.71 -13.25
N LEU A 107 -14.17 11.45 -13.40
CA LEU A 107 -15.27 11.46 -12.44
C LEU A 107 -16.28 10.32 -12.65
N ASN A 108 -16.18 9.58 -13.75
CA ASN A 108 -16.98 8.38 -13.98
C ASN A 108 -16.36 7.18 -13.24
N SER A 109 -16.92 6.86 -12.08
CA SER A 109 -16.37 5.85 -11.17
C SER A 109 -16.27 4.46 -11.80
N GLU A 110 -17.29 4.04 -12.55
CA GLU A 110 -17.34 2.71 -13.17
C GLU A 110 -16.32 2.60 -14.31
N GLU A 111 -16.23 3.64 -15.13
CA GLU A 111 -15.29 3.70 -16.25
C GLU A 111 -13.84 3.64 -15.76
N GLU A 112 -13.48 4.47 -14.78
CA GLU A 112 -12.10 4.52 -14.27
C GLU A 112 -11.73 3.23 -13.54
N ALA A 113 -12.61 2.71 -12.71
CA ALA A 113 -12.39 1.45 -12.02
C ALA A 113 -12.16 0.30 -13.00
N ALA A 114 -13.00 0.18 -14.03
CA ALA A 114 -12.86 -0.83 -15.06
C ALA A 114 -11.59 -0.63 -15.90
N ARG A 115 -11.26 0.63 -16.26
CA ARG A 115 -10.04 0.97 -17.03
C ARG A 115 -8.78 0.56 -16.26
N TYR A 116 -8.70 0.95 -14.99
CA TYR A 116 -7.50 0.68 -14.20
C TYR A 116 -7.34 -0.80 -13.88
N GLU A 117 -8.43 -1.49 -13.54
CA GLU A 117 -8.41 -2.94 -13.32
C GLU A 117 -7.94 -3.69 -14.60
N ALA A 118 -8.50 -3.35 -15.77
CA ALA A 118 -8.10 -3.94 -17.04
C ALA A 118 -6.63 -3.65 -17.37
N LEU A 119 -6.15 -2.44 -17.08
CA LEU A 119 -4.75 -2.06 -17.26
C LEU A 119 -3.85 -2.93 -16.37
N VAL A 120 -4.11 -3.02 -15.06
CA VAL A 120 -3.31 -3.83 -14.14
C VAL A 120 -3.27 -5.30 -14.57
N GLN A 121 -4.41 -5.86 -14.96
CA GLN A 121 -4.49 -7.23 -15.46
C GLN A 121 -3.70 -7.43 -16.75
N SER A 122 -3.72 -6.47 -17.67
CA SER A 122 -2.99 -6.54 -18.95
C SER A 122 -1.47 -6.51 -18.77
N LEU A 123 -0.98 -5.84 -17.73
CA LEU A 123 0.44 -5.79 -17.39
C LEU A 123 0.97 -7.11 -16.79
N GLY A 124 0.07 -7.95 -16.27
CA GLY A 124 0.41 -9.25 -15.69
C GLY A 124 0.33 -9.29 -14.18
N THR A 125 1.22 -10.04 -13.53
CA THR A 125 1.17 -10.25 -12.08
C THR A 125 2.20 -9.39 -11.37
N VAL A 126 1.76 -8.62 -10.36
CA VAL A 126 2.63 -7.84 -9.48
C VAL A 126 3.62 -8.76 -8.75
N ASP A 127 4.92 -8.53 -8.90
CA ASP A 127 5.96 -9.35 -8.30
C ASP A 127 6.07 -9.10 -6.79
N LEU A 128 5.90 -7.85 -6.36
CA LEU A 128 5.81 -7.47 -4.95
C LEU A 128 4.86 -6.30 -4.77
N GLN A 129 3.84 -6.46 -3.93
CA GLN A 129 2.92 -5.41 -3.51
C GLN A 129 3.34 -4.84 -2.15
N LEU A 130 3.71 -3.57 -2.13
CA LEU A 130 3.90 -2.81 -0.90
C LEU A 130 2.54 -2.33 -0.37
N LEU A 131 2.30 -2.53 0.92
CA LEU A 131 1.08 -2.10 1.61
C LEU A 131 1.40 -1.31 2.87
N GLY A 132 0.58 -0.32 3.17
CA GLY A 132 0.38 0.21 4.52
C GLY A 132 -0.83 -0.44 5.19
N LEU A 133 -1.02 -0.17 6.49
CA LEU A 133 -2.22 -0.54 7.24
C LEU A 133 -2.90 0.72 7.78
N GLY A 134 -4.18 0.85 7.56
CA GLY A 134 -4.99 1.90 8.16
C GLY A 134 -5.27 1.67 9.65
N ARG A 135 -5.71 2.70 10.38
CA ARG A 135 -6.07 2.60 11.80
C ARG A 135 -7.26 1.66 12.06
N ASN A 136 -8.13 1.53 11.08
CA ASN A 136 -9.30 0.64 11.11
C ASN A 136 -9.06 -0.72 10.42
N GLY A 137 -7.82 -1.00 10.02
CA GLY A 137 -7.44 -2.27 9.38
C GLY A 137 -7.58 -2.30 7.86
N HIS A 138 -7.89 -1.17 7.20
CA HIS A 138 -7.93 -1.12 5.74
C HIS A 138 -6.53 -1.29 5.11
N ILE A 139 -6.49 -1.83 3.91
CA ILE A 139 -5.33 -1.89 3.01
C ILE A 139 -5.72 -1.32 1.64
N GLY A 140 -4.88 -0.42 1.07
CA GLY A 140 -5.36 0.53 0.07
C GLY A 140 -6.47 1.36 0.70
N PHE A 141 -7.51 1.71 -0.04
CA PHE A 141 -8.76 2.25 0.52
C PHE A 141 -9.87 1.20 0.60
N ASN A 142 -9.52 -0.09 0.77
CA ASN A 142 -10.52 -1.10 1.09
C ASN A 142 -10.94 -0.94 2.55
N GLU A 143 -11.96 -0.14 2.76
CA GLU A 143 -12.52 0.20 4.08
C GLU A 143 -13.29 -0.98 4.71
N PRO A 144 -13.41 -1.03 6.06
CA PRO A 144 -14.27 -2.01 6.73
C PRO A 144 -15.67 -2.05 6.14
N GLY A 145 -16.14 -3.24 5.79
CA GLY A 145 -17.40 -3.48 5.10
C GLY A 145 -17.98 -4.84 5.39
N ASP A 146 -18.92 -5.30 4.56
CA ASP A 146 -19.59 -6.58 4.65
C ASP A 146 -19.06 -7.63 3.66
N HIS A 147 -18.22 -7.22 2.73
CA HIS A 147 -17.57 -8.10 1.76
C HIS A 147 -16.16 -7.59 1.41
N PHE A 148 -15.37 -8.43 0.78
CA PHE A 148 -14.08 -8.07 0.20
C PHE A 148 -14.28 -7.71 -1.27
N GLU A 149 -13.91 -6.50 -1.65
CA GLU A 149 -13.93 -6.06 -3.05
C GLU A 149 -12.91 -6.85 -3.88
N ASP A 150 -13.32 -7.37 -5.03
CA ASP A 150 -12.40 -8.14 -5.89
C ASP A 150 -11.50 -7.23 -6.72
N GLY A 151 -12.07 -6.41 -7.59
CA GLY A 151 -11.34 -5.53 -8.51
C GLY A 151 -11.24 -4.10 -8.05
N THR A 152 -10.60 -3.29 -8.87
CA THR A 152 -10.53 -1.83 -8.65
C THR A 152 -11.93 -1.24 -8.59
N HIS A 153 -12.16 -0.35 -7.62
CA HIS A 153 -13.46 0.26 -7.35
C HIS A 153 -13.31 1.70 -6.87
N CYS A 154 -14.40 2.45 -6.93
CA CYS A 154 -14.51 3.75 -6.28
C CYS A 154 -15.10 3.56 -4.88
N VAL A 155 -14.46 4.12 -3.88
CA VAL A 155 -14.85 3.99 -2.48
C VAL A 155 -15.22 5.35 -1.88
N ASP A 156 -16.28 5.38 -1.06
CA ASP A 156 -16.57 6.50 -0.17
C ASP A 156 -15.67 6.36 1.08
N LEU A 157 -14.82 7.37 1.32
CA LEU A 157 -13.92 7.34 2.45
C LEU A 157 -14.68 7.48 3.78
N LYS A 158 -14.34 6.64 4.74
CA LYS A 158 -14.90 6.74 6.09
C LYS A 158 -14.47 8.05 6.75
N GLU A 159 -15.31 8.60 7.61
CA GLU A 159 -15.03 9.83 8.36
C GLU A 159 -13.71 9.74 9.14
N SER A 160 -13.41 8.57 9.72
CA SER A 160 -12.13 8.31 10.39
C SER A 160 -10.92 8.40 9.47
N THR A 161 -11.07 8.04 8.19
CA THR A 161 -10.01 8.13 7.16
C THR A 161 -9.86 9.58 6.69
N ILE A 162 -10.95 10.30 6.48
CA ILE A 162 -10.96 11.73 6.17
C ILE A 162 -10.27 12.51 7.29
N GLU A 163 -10.64 12.28 8.55
CA GLU A 163 -10.03 12.92 9.72
C GLU A 163 -8.54 12.59 9.86
N ALA A 164 -8.13 11.36 9.58
CA ALA A 164 -6.71 10.98 9.61
C ALA A 164 -5.89 11.66 8.51
N ASN A 165 -6.51 11.96 7.37
CA ASN A 165 -5.85 12.55 6.20
C ASN A 165 -5.92 14.08 6.20
N LYS A 166 -6.81 14.72 6.97
CA LYS A 166 -6.93 16.19 7.02
C LYS A 166 -5.61 16.92 7.33
N ARG A 167 -4.67 16.27 7.99
CA ARG A 167 -3.34 16.80 8.30
C ARG A 167 -2.50 17.14 7.06
N PHE A 168 -2.89 16.63 5.89
CA PHE A 168 -2.24 16.87 4.61
C PHE A 168 -2.94 17.97 3.80
N PHE A 169 -4.11 18.48 4.24
CA PHE A 169 -4.93 19.45 3.55
C PHE A 169 -5.05 20.73 4.40
N GLU A 170 -5.42 21.84 3.77
CA GLU A 170 -5.63 23.11 4.48
C GLU A 170 -6.83 23.05 5.42
N SER A 171 -7.88 22.34 5.01
CA SER A 171 -9.07 22.09 5.83
C SER A 171 -9.61 20.67 5.66
N ALA A 172 -10.48 20.23 6.58
CA ALA A 172 -11.14 18.93 6.45
C ALA A 172 -12.10 18.87 5.23
N ASP A 173 -12.62 20.01 4.81
CA ASP A 173 -13.54 20.10 3.66
C ASP A 173 -12.82 19.92 2.33
N ASP A 174 -11.49 20.15 2.30
CA ASP A 174 -10.66 19.98 1.12
C ASP A 174 -10.23 18.53 0.91
N VAL A 175 -10.40 17.66 1.91
CA VAL A 175 -10.11 16.23 1.79
C VAL A 175 -11.14 15.61 0.84
N PRO A 176 -10.69 14.93 -0.25
CA PRO A 176 -11.59 14.21 -1.14
C PRO A 176 -12.43 13.20 -0.37
N LYS A 177 -13.70 13.07 -0.72
CA LYS A 177 -14.63 12.12 -0.06
C LYS A 177 -14.62 10.74 -0.71
N GLN A 178 -14.07 10.66 -1.92
CA GLN A 178 -13.99 9.44 -2.70
C GLN A 178 -12.55 9.20 -3.19
N ALA A 179 -12.23 7.92 -3.39
CA ALA A 179 -10.98 7.50 -3.98
C ALA A 179 -11.20 6.29 -4.91
N TYR A 180 -10.31 6.10 -5.87
CA TYR A 180 -10.16 4.85 -6.59
C TYR A 180 -9.18 3.96 -5.85
N SER A 181 -9.53 2.71 -5.64
CA SER A 181 -8.68 1.76 -4.93
C SER A 181 -8.65 0.42 -5.65
N MET A 182 -7.48 -0.15 -5.74
CA MET A 182 -7.29 -1.54 -6.12
C MET A 182 -8.00 -2.45 -5.11
N GLY A 183 -8.83 -3.36 -5.59
CA GLY A 183 -9.59 -4.27 -4.73
C GLY A 183 -8.72 -5.33 -4.05
N ILE A 184 -9.28 -5.94 -3.02
CA ILE A 184 -8.63 -7.02 -2.25
C ILE A 184 -8.22 -8.18 -3.16
N GLY A 185 -9.09 -8.59 -4.10
CA GLY A 185 -8.76 -9.69 -5.01
C GLY A 185 -7.55 -9.36 -5.88
N THR A 186 -7.45 -8.15 -6.42
CA THR A 186 -6.30 -7.70 -7.20
C THR A 186 -5.02 -7.68 -6.35
N ILE A 187 -5.08 -7.15 -5.14
CA ILE A 187 -3.96 -7.18 -4.18
C ILE A 187 -3.51 -8.62 -3.91
N MET A 188 -4.44 -9.53 -3.64
CA MET A 188 -4.17 -10.91 -3.28
C MET A 188 -3.62 -11.76 -4.44
N ARG A 189 -3.73 -11.29 -5.70
CA ARG A 189 -3.11 -11.92 -6.87
C ARG A 189 -1.61 -11.63 -7.02
N SER A 190 -1.05 -10.72 -6.22
CA SER A 190 0.39 -10.43 -6.21
C SER A 190 1.21 -11.65 -5.79
N LYS A 191 2.45 -11.80 -6.27
CA LYS A 191 3.31 -12.93 -5.89
C LYS A 191 3.78 -12.83 -4.45
N LYS A 192 4.09 -11.60 -4.00
CA LYS A 192 4.57 -11.30 -2.65
C LYS A 192 3.87 -10.05 -2.14
N ILE A 193 3.63 -10.02 -0.84
CA ILE A 193 3.09 -8.84 -0.14
C ILE A 193 4.08 -8.41 0.94
N LEU A 194 4.39 -7.13 0.94
CA LEU A 194 5.19 -6.47 1.97
C LEU A 194 4.32 -5.44 2.68
N LEU A 195 3.91 -5.73 3.90
CA LEU A 195 3.13 -4.82 4.73
C LEU A 195 4.07 -4.08 5.69
N VAL A 196 4.07 -2.74 5.64
CA VAL A 196 4.82 -1.86 6.54
C VAL A 196 3.86 -1.15 7.49
N VAL A 197 4.11 -1.27 8.81
CA VAL A 197 3.21 -0.72 9.82
C VAL A 197 4.01 0.06 10.86
N SER A 198 3.77 1.36 10.90
CA SER A 198 4.34 2.30 11.88
C SER A 198 3.21 3.08 12.56
N GLY A 199 3.41 3.43 13.84
CA GLY A 199 2.45 4.18 14.65
C GLY A 199 1.66 3.28 15.62
N GLU A 200 1.68 3.65 16.92
CA GLU A 200 1.01 2.90 17.98
C GLU A 200 -0.51 2.82 17.79
N GLU A 201 -1.09 3.82 17.15
CA GLU A 201 -2.51 3.90 16.82
C GLU A 201 -3.00 2.77 15.88
N LYS A 202 -2.06 2.05 15.25
CA LYS A 202 -2.35 0.91 14.37
C LYS A 202 -2.22 -0.45 15.08
N ALA A 203 -1.85 -0.45 16.37
CA ALA A 203 -1.56 -1.68 17.10
C ALA A 203 -2.76 -2.65 17.15
N GLN A 204 -3.96 -2.12 17.40
CA GLN A 204 -5.15 -2.94 17.45
C GLN A 204 -5.51 -3.49 16.07
N ALA A 205 -5.49 -2.64 15.04
CA ALA A 205 -5.77 -3.05 13.66
C ALA A 205 -4.79 -4.15 13.19
N LEU A 206 -3.50 -4.00 13.50
CA LEU A 206 -2.50 -5.00 13.18
C LEU A 206 -2.72 -6.31 13.94
N LYS A 207 -3.07 -6.24 15.24
CA LYS A 207 -3.40 -7.41 16.05
C LYS A 207 -4.62 -8.15 15.49
N ASP A 208 -5.67 -7.43 15.14
CA ASP A 208 -6.90 -8.02 14.60
C ASP A 208 -6.65 -8.63 13.22
N SER A 209 -5.83 -7.99 12.38
CA SER A 209 -5.43 -8.53 11.07
C SER A 209 -4.65 -9.84 11.18
N ILE A 210 -3.82 -10.01 12.23
CA ILE A 210 -2.95 -11.19 12.36
C ILE A 210 -3.62 -12.30 13.18
N TYR A 211 -4.32 -11.97 14.25
CA TYR A 211 -4.82 -12.95 15.23
C TYR A 211 -6.34 -13.01 15.32
N GLY A 212 -7.05 -12.00 14.82
CA GLY A 212 -8.52 -11.96 14.79
C GLY A 212 -9.12 -12.91 13.74
N PRO A 213 -10.45 -12.97 13.62
CA PRO A 213 -11.09 -13.67 12.51
C PRO A 213 -10.73 -13.00 11.18
N VAL A 214 -10.74 -13.77 10.07
CA VAL A 214 -10.67 -13.17 8.74
C VAL A 214 -12.07 -12.67 8.40
N THR A 215 -12.20 -11.37 8.26
CA THR A 215 -13.48 -10.68 8.05
C THR A 215 -13.30 -9.39 7.26
N PRO A 216 -14.26 -9.00 6.41
CA PRO A 216 -14.24 -7.72 5.72
C PRO A 216 -14.30 -6.51 6.67
N GLU A 217 -14.75 -6.69 7.91
CA GLU A 217 -14.70 -5.65 8.95
C GLU A 217 -13.26 -5.28 9.34
N VAL A 218 -12.29 -6.14 9.04
CA VAL A 218 -10.85 -5.91 9.19
C VAL A 218 -10.17 -6.34 7.90
N PRO A 219 -10.17 -5.51 6.85
CA PRO A 219 -9.72 -5.92 5.51
C PRO A 219 -8.31 -6.50 5.46
N GLY A 220 -7.37 -5.98 6.27
CA GLY A 220 -6.02 -6.52 6.39
C GLY A 220 -5.96 -7.97 6.90
N SER A 221 -7.03 -8.49 7.49
CA SER A 221 -7.10 -9.88 7.97
C SER A 221 -7.01 -10.92 6.85
N ILE A 222 -7.43 -10.57 5.63
CA ILE A 222 -7.39 -11.44 4.46
C ILE A 222 -5.95 -11.85 4.08
N LEU A 223 -4.96 -11.03 4.43
CA LEU A 223 -3.54 -11.28 4.13
C LEU A 223 -3.05 -12.61 4.72
N ARG A 224 -3.76 -13.17 5.70
CA ARG A 224 -3.45 -14.48 6.28
C ARG A 224 -3.63 -15.64 5.30
N PHE A 225 -4.42 -15.45 4.27
CA PHE A 225 -4.62 -16.46 3.20
C PHE A 225 -3.64 -16.29 2.04
N HIS A 226 -2.86 -15.22 2.01
CA HIS A 226 -1.86 -15.05 0.98
C HIS A 226 -0.61 -15.92 1.28
N PRO A 227 -0.04 -16.62 0.28
CA PRO A 227 1.06 -17.57 0.50
C PRO A 227 2.37 -16.90 0.95
N ASP A 228 2.65 -15.68 0.51
CA ASP A 228 3.94 -15.00 0.77
C ASP A 228 3.73 -13.57 1.26
N VAL A 229 3.52 -13.40 2.58
CA VAL A 229 3.37 -12.10 3.24
C VAL A 229 4.51 -11.88 4.23
N THR A 230 5.20 -10.76 4.08
CA THR A 230 6.14 -10.24 5.07
C THR A 230 5.58 -8.98 5.70
N ILE A 231 5.49 -8.95 7.01
CA ILE A 231 5.06 -7.80 7.82
C ILE A 231 6.29 -7.21 8.50
N LEU A 232 6.58 -5.94 8.27
CA LEU A 232 7.54 -5.15 9.03
C LEU A 232 6.78 -4.21 9.96
N SER A 233 7.04 -4.30 11.25
CA SER A 233 6.30 -3.53 12.24
C SER A 233 7.18 -3.01 13.35
N LEU A 234 6.96 -1.75 13.73
CA LEU A 234 7.47 -1.14 14.95
C LEU A 234 6.69 -1.58 16.19
N ILE A 235 5.50 -2.14 15.99
CA ILE A 235 4.56 -2.44 17.05
C ILE A 235 4.86 -3.84 17.59
N HIS A 236 5.05 -3.95 18.89
CA HIS A 236 5.16 -5.22 19.59
C HIS A 236 3.76 -5.80 19.83
N ILE A 237 3.29 -6.66 18.93
CA ILE A 237 2.07 -7.42 19.15
C ILE A 237 2.45 -8.70 19.86
N SER A 238 1.98 -8.87 21.11
CA SER A 238 2.06 -10.13 21.81
C SER A 238 1.01 -11.09 21.25
N GLU A 239 1.39 -12.34 20.93
CA GLU A 239 0.40 -13.37 20.66
C GLU A 239 -0.59 -13.42 21.84
N PRO A 240 -1.91 -13.54 21.58
CA PRO A 240 -2.86 -13.83 22.65
C PRO A 240 -2.36 -15.09 23.36
N THR A 241 -2.17 -14.99 24.68
CA THR A 241 -1.81 -16.17 25.49
C THR A 241 -2.87 -17.24 25.23
N ARG A 242 -2.49 -18.32 24.56
CA ARG A 242 -3.36 -19.48 24.47
C ARG A 242 -3.56 -19.95 25.92
N LEU A 243 -4.75 -19.71 26.45
CA LEU A 243 -5.20 -20.40 27.66
C LEU A 243 -5.05 -21.89 27.35
N ARG A 244 -4.05 -22.53 27.93
CA ARG A 244 -4.00 -23.98 27.98
C ARG A 244 -5.27 -24.41 28.69
N CYS A 245 -6.25 -24.89 27.93
CA CYS A 245 -7.29 -25.71 28.52
C CYS A 245 -6.58 -26.92 29.11
N ILE A 246 -6.40 -26.89 30.42
CA ILE A 246 -6.06 -28.09 31.18
C ILE A 246 -7.38 -28.85 31.26
N SER A 247 -7.49 -29.90 30.48
CA SER A 247 -8.47 -30.94 30.66
C SER A 247 -8.03 -31.89 31.77
#